data_c7079ef00ec282d322caabc21162e4a5
#
_entry.id   c7079ef00ec282d322caabc21162e4a5
#
_cell.length_a   1.000
_cell.length_b   1.000
_cell.length_c   1.000
_cell.angle_alpha   90.00
_cell.angle_beta   90.00
_cell.angle_gamma   90.00
#
_symmetry.space_group_name_H-M   'P 1'
#
loop_
_entity.id
_entity.type
_entity.pdbx_description
1 polymer ?
#
loop_
_entity_poly.entity_id
_entity_poly.type
_entity_poly.pdbx_seq_one_letter_code
_entity_poly.pdbx_strand_id
1 'polypeptide(L)'
;MLQYIFEDYEAAHETVFEMTNLMKTHKDSLIDPLANCYRSLALLAVCGQGSEGEKEETLTQVNDNQDTLEKLARSAPSNYLHKYHLVEAERMRVLNGEHDTIMHHYDQAIALARESEFIHEEALADELAASYLLNQGNNDVAQAHLCSAIEKYEAWGAKRKVAHLKSRYSELISDNHTEVVESPSVNLDLATILKASETISSTLELEPLLEILLRILMENAGAQTA
;
A
#
# COMPACT_ATOMS: atom_id res chain seq x y z
N MET A 1 -6.02 -8.54 8.63
CA MET A 1 -5.15 -7.54 7.98
C MET A 1 -3.73 -7.55 8.54
N LEU A 2 -3.48 -7.20 9.79
CA LEU A 2 -2.10 -7.10 10.32
C LEU A 2 -1.30 -8.40 10.18
N GLN A 3 -1.86 -9.55 10.52
CA GLN A 3 -1.22 -10.86 10.33
C GLN A 3 -0.79 -11.08 8.87
N TYR A 4 -1.64 -10.73 7.91
CA TYR A 4 -1.31 -10.83 6.49
C TYR A 4 -0.15 -9.91 6.09
N ILE A 5 -0.18 -8.63 6.52
CA ILE A 5 0.87 -7.65 6.25
C ILE A 5 2.23 -8.09 6.83
N PHE A 6 2.24 -8.80 7.96
CA PHE A 6 3.45 -9.35 8.57
C PHE A 6 3.77 -10.78 8.12
N GLU A 7 3.08 -11.26 7.08
CA GLU A 7 3.31 -12.57 6.45
C GLU A 7 3.06 -13.78 7.38
N ASP A 8 2.32 -13.57 8.46
CA ASP A 8 1.77 -14.65 9.29
C ASP A 8 0.48 -15.17 8.63
N TYR A 9 0.67 -15.85 7.50
CA TYR A 9 -0.44 -16.26 6.63
C TYR A 9 -1.32 -17.33 7.26
N GLU A 10 -0.75 -18.22 8.10
CA GLU A 10 -1.51 -19.24 8.82
C GLU A 10 -2.45 -18.59 9.84
N ALA A 11 -1.94 -17.70 10.69
CA ALA A 11 -2.78 -16.98 11.63
C ALA A 11 -3.78 -16.04 10.93
N ALA A 12 -3.41 -15.46 9.77
CA ALA A 12 -4.36 -14.70 8.95
C ALA A 12 -5.50 -15.56 8.44
N HIS A 13 -5.21 -16.78 7.97
CA HIS A 13 -6.19 -17.74 7.50
C HIS A 13 -7.13 -18.24 8.63
N GLU A 14 -6.58 -18.57 9.80
CA GLU A 14 -7.37 -18.94 10.99
C GLU A 14 -8.36 -17.83 11.39
N THR A 15 -7.86 -16.58 11.43
CA THR A 15 -8.72 -15.42 11.73
C THR A 15 -9.84 -15.25 10.69
N VAL A 16 -9.54 -15.46 9.42
CA VAL A 16 -10.54 -15.44 8.33
C VAL A 16 -11.61 -16.49 8.54
N PHE A 17 -11.21 -17.69 8.90
CA PHE A 17 -12.14 -18.81 9.16
C PHE A 17 -13.08 -18.51 10.34
N GLU A 18 -12.53 -18.00 11.45
CA GLU A 18 -13.32 -17.58 12.62
C GLU A 18 -14.29 -16.44 12.27
N MET A 19 -13.81 -15.40 11.57
CA MET A 19 -14.65 -14.29 11.12
C MET A 19 -15.80 -14.79 10.20
N THR A 20 -15.50 -15.67 9.26
CA THR A 20 -16.53 -16.22 8.35
C THR A 20 -17.64 -16.93 9.11
N ASN A 21 -17.32 -17.67 10.16
CA ASN A 21 -18.30 -18.35 10.99
C ASN A 21 -19.14 -17.36 11.82
N LEU A 22 -18.54 -16.30 12.33
CA LEU A 22 -19.26 -15.24 13.05
C LEU A 22 -20.17 -14.41 12.11
N MET A 23 -19.73 -14.14 10.89
CA MET A 23 -20.47 -13.32 9.92
C MET A 23 -21.66 -14.07 9.29
N LYS A 24 -21.70 -15.41 9.31
CA LYS A 24 -22.89 -16.15 8.93
C LYS A 24 -24.12 -15.74 9.71
N THR A 25 -23.95 -15.17 10.90
CA THR A 25 -25.02 -14.68 11.78
C THR A 25 -25.35 -13.19 11.61
N HIS A 26 -24.53 -12.41 10.87
CA HIS A 26 -24.67 -10.96 10.71
C HIS A 26 -24.51 -10.55 9.25
N LYS A 27 -25.52 -10.80 8.43
CA LYS A 27 -25.46 -10.62 6.96
C LYS A 27 -25.37 -9.18 6.42
N ASP A 28 -25.43 -8.15 7.26
CA ASP A 28 -25.57 -6.74 6.82
C ASP A 28 -24.49 -5.82 7.44
N SER A 29 -23.24 -6.28 7.62
CA SER A 29 -22.19 -5.44 8.18
C SER A 29 -21.46 -4.63 7.11
N LEU A 30 -21.31 -3.31 7.32
CA LEU A 30 -20.48 -2.40 6.52
C LEU A 30 -18.97 -2.78 6.50
N ILE A 31 -18.56 -3.73 7.35
CA ILE A 31 -17.19 -4.25 7.45
C ILE A 31 -16.90 -5.28 6.32
N ASP A 32 -17.94 -5.82 5.70
CA ASP A 32 -17.86 -6.91 4.74
C ASP A 32 -16.98 -6.62 3.49
N PRO A 33 -17.03 -5.42 2.86
CA PRO A 33 -16.23 -5.16 1.67
C PRO A 33 -14.73 -5.08 1.92
N LEU A 34 -14.31 -4.48 3.04
CA LEU A 34 -12.89 -4.40 3.42
C LEU A 34 -12.36 -5.78 3.83
N ALA A 35 -13.18 -6.52 4.58
CA ALA A 35 -12.88 -7.88 4.99
C ALA A 35 -12.71 -8.82 3.78
N ASN A 36 -13.49 -8.64 2.72
CA ASN A 36 -13.44 -9.47 1.52
C ASN A 36 -12.06 -9.45 0.82
N CYS A 37 -11.44 -8.28 0.67
CA CYS A 37 -10.13 -8.17 0.07
C CYS A 37 -9.08 -8.96 0.88
N TYR A 38 -8.92 -8.63 2.17
CA TYR A 38 -7.91 -9.30 3.01
C TYR A 38 -8.22 -10.78 3.28
N ARG A 39 -9.49 -11.17 3.25
CA ARG A 39 -9.91 -12.58 3.28
C ARG A 39 -9.41 -13.32 2.05
N SER A 40 -9.64 -12.78 0.86
CA SER A 40 -9.19 -13.38 -0.39
C SER A 40 -7.68 -13.49 -0.46
N LEU A 41 -6.96 -12.44 -0.05
CA LEU A 41 -5.50 -12.44 -0.01
C LEU A 41 -4.95 -13.50 0.97
N ALA A 42 -5.55 -13.64 2.17
CA ALA A 42 -5.14 -14.65 3.14
C ALA A 42 -5.40 -16.09 2.64
N LEU A 43 -6.55 -16.32 2.01
CA LEU A 43 -6.88 -17.59 1.38
C LEU A 43 -5.91 -17.95 0.26
N LEU A 44 -5.57 -17.00 -0.61
CA LEU A 44 -4.64 -17.20 -1.72
C LEU A 44 -3.20 -17.44 -1.24
N ALA A 45 -2.79 -16.83 -0.13
CA ALA A 45 -1.43 -17.00 0.41
C ALA A 45 -1.15 -18.44 0.87
N VAL A 46 -2.15 -19.15 1.40
CA VAL A 46 -2.02 -20.54 1.86
C VAL A 46 -2.51 -21.58 0.84
N CYS A 47 -3.10 -21.14 -0.27
CA CYS A 47 -3.76 -21.99 -1.27
C CYS A 47 -2.84 -23.06 -1.88
N GLY A 48 -1.53 -22.83 -1.92
CA GLY A 48 -0.54 -23.78 -2.45
C GLY A 48 -0.11 -24.89 -1.48
N GLN A 49 -0.53 -24.84 -0.22
CA GLN A 49 -0.08 -25.76 0.84
C GLN A 49 -1.04 -26.92 1.09
N GLY A 50 -2.27 -26.82 0.56
CA GLY A 50 -3.33 -27.83 0.76
C GLY A 50 -3.44 -28.86 -0.35
N SER A 51 -4.39 -29.77 -0.19
CA SER A 51 -4.81 -30.73 -1.22
C SER A 51 -5.48 -30.01 -2.41
N GLU A 52 -5.57 -30.67 -3.56
CA GLU A 52 -6.23 -30.10 -4.75
C GLU A 52 -7.72 -29.76 -4.49
N GLY A 53 -8.42 -30.55 -3.66
CA GLY A 53 -9.81 -30.24 -3.27
C GLY A 53 -9.92 -28.98 -2.41
N GLU A 54 -9.00 -28.77 -1.47
CA GLU A 54 -8.93 -27.53 -0.65
C GLU A 54 -8.60 -26.31 -1.50
N LYS A 55 -7.75 -26.47 -2.50
CA LYS A 55 -7.44 -25.43 -3.46
C LYS A 55 -8.66 -25.02 -4.29
N GLU A 56 -9.44 -25.98 -4.77
CA GLU A 56 -10.69 -25.72 -5.53
C GLU A 56 -11.73 -25.00 -4.67
N GLU A 57 -11.90 -25.41 -3.41
CA GLU A 57 -12.79 -24.75 -2.45
C GLU A 57 -12.34 -23.29 -2.18
N THR A 58 -11.04 -23.10 -1.95
CA THR A 58 -10.44 -21.78 -1.74
C THR A 58 -10.67 -20.86 -2.94
N LEU A 59 -10.41 -21.33 -4.16
CA LEU A 59 -10.63 -20.56 -5.37
C LEU A 59 -12.11 -20.23 -5.59
N THR A 60 -13.03 -21.13 -5.22
CA THR A 60 -14.47 -20.86 -5.27
C THR A 60 -14.84 -19.72 -4.33
N GLN A 61 -14.36 -19.74 -3.09
CA GLN A 61 -14.60 -18.64 -2.13
C GLN A 61 -14.00 -17.31 -2.60
N VAL A 62 -12.80 -17.35 -3.18
CA VAL A 62 -12.16 -16.14 -3.75
C VAL A 62 -12.97 -15.58 -4.92
N ASN A 63 -13.50 -16.44 -5.81
CA ASN A 63 -14.34 -16.00 -6.91
C ASN A 63 -15.63 -15.31 -6.42
N ASP A 64 -16.31 -15.86 -5.43
CA ASP A 64 -17.50 -15.23 -4.82
C ASP A 64 -17.16 -13.85 -4.20
N ASN A 65 -16.00 -13.75 -3.56
CA ASN A 65 -15.50 -12.48 -3.03
C ASN A 65 -15.20 -11.48 -4.14
N GLN A 66 -14.57 -11.92 -5.25
CA GLN A 66 -14.26 -11.08 -6.42
C GLN A 66 -15.52 -10.57 -7.11
N ASP A 67 -16.57 -11.40 -7.26
CA ASP A 67 -17.85 -10.97 -7.79
C ASP A 67 -18.47 -9.85 -6.94
N THR A 68 -18.26 -9.91 -5.63
CA THR A 68 -18.70 -8.86 -4.70
C THR A 68 -17.87 -7.60 -4.85
N LEU A 69 -16.52 -7.72 -4.89
CA LEU A 69 -15.62 -6.58 -5.08
C LEU A 69 -15.84 -5.90 -6.43
N GLU A 70 -16.11 -6.66 -7.50
CA GLU A 70 -16.41 -6.09 -8.82
C GLU A 70 -17.68 -5.23 -8.80
N LYS A 71 -18.76 -5.71 -8.16
CA LYS A 71 -20.00 -4.92 -7.99
C LYS A 71 -19.75 -3.63 -7.20
N LEU A 72 -18.97 -3.71 -6.14
CA LEU A 72 -18.57 -2.55 -5.33
C LEU A 72 -17.68 -1.59 -6.11
N ALA A 73 -16.71 -2.10 -6.88
CA ALA A 73 -15.83 -1.32 -7.72
C ALA A 73 -16.58 -0.56 -8.82
N ARG A 74 -17.64 -1.14 -9.37
CA ARG A 74 -18.53 -0.44 -10.32
C ARG A 74 -19.30 0.70 -9.67
N SER A 75 -19.66 0.58 -8.39
CA SER A 75 -20.43 1.60 -7.66
C SER A 75 -19.56 2.69 -7.05
N ALA A 76 -18.36 2.33 -6.58
CA ALA A 76 -17.40 3.22 -5.93
C ALA A 76 -15.97 2.84 -6.32
N PRO A 77 -15.52 3.18 -7.56
CA PRO A 77 -14.22 2.75 -8.09
C PRO A 77 -13.04 3.17 -7.21
N SER A 78 -13.05 4.41 -6.73
CA SER A 78 -11.98 4.94 -5.87
C SER A 78 -11.75 4.11 -4.60
N ASN A 79 -12.79 3.46 -4.07
CA ASN A 79 -12.68 2.70 -2.82
C ASN A 79 -12.35 1.22 -3.02
N TYR A 80 -12.67 0.64 -4.19
CA TYR A 80 -12.66 -0.82 -4.34
C TYR A 80 -11.92 -1.34 -5.57
N LEU A 81 -11.71 -0.53 -6.61
CA LEU A 81 -11.15 -1.04 -7.86
C LEU A 81 -9.69 -1.49 -7.70
N HIS A 82 -8.89 -0.78 -6.92
CA HIS A 82 -7.52 -1.19 -6.59
C HIS A 82 -7.48 -2.50 -5.79
N LYS A 83 -8.43 -2.71 -4.87
CA LYS A 83 -8.57 -3.97 -4.11
C LYS A 83 -8.95 -5.14 -5.01
N TYR A 84 -9.88 -4.91 -5.95
CA TYR A 84 -10.25 -5.90 -6.95
C TYR A 84 -9.03 -6.34 -7.77
N HIS A 85 -8.25 -5.38 -8.29
CA HIS A 85 -7.06 -5.68 -9.07
C HIS A 85 -5.98 -6.39 -8.25
N LEU A 86 -5.77 -6.01 -6.99
CA LEU A 86 -4.80 -6.67 -6.12
C LEU A 86 -5.13 -8.14 -5.87
N VAL A 87 -6.38 -8.44 -5.58
CA VAL A 87 -6.85 -9.84 -5.38
C VAL A 87 -6.77 -10.60 -6.70
N GLU A 88 -7.08 -9.96 -7.83
CA GLU A 88 -7.01 -10.61 -9.15
C GLU A 88 -5.57 -10.98 -9.53
N ALA A 89 -4.59 -10.11 -9.25
CA ALA A 89 -3.17 -10.40 -9.44
C ALA A 89 -2.76 -11.65 -8.66
N GLU A 90 -3.10 -11.72 -7.37
CA GLU A 90 -2.78 -12.86 -6.52
C GLU A 90 -3.53 -14.14 -6.97
N ARG A 91 -4.79 -14.02 -7.40
CA ARG A 91 -5.55 -15.15 -7.94
C ARG A 91 -4.90 -15.70 -9.20
N MET A 92 -4.55 -14.83 -10.14
CA MET A 92 -3.85 -15.23 -11.37
C MET A 92 -2.48 -15.83 -11.08
N ARG A 93 -1.75 -15.32 -10.09
CA ARG A 93 -0.48 -15.91 -9.64
C ARG A 93 -0.66 -17.36 -9.17
N VAL A 94 -1.67 -17.64 -8.36
CA VAL A 94 -1.98 -19.00 -7.86
C VAL A 94 -2.43 -19.94 -9.00
N LEU A 95 -3.10 -19.41 -10.01
CA LEU A 95 -3.52 -20.15 -11.20
C LEU A 95 -2.43 -20.31 -12.25
N ASN A 96 -1.20 -19.82 -12.01
CA ASN A 96 -0.10 -19.77 -12.97
C ASN A 96 -0.50 -19.09 -14.30
N GLY A 97 -1.21 -17.95 -14.18
CA GLY A 97 -1.59 -17.11 -15.31
C GLY A 97 -0.38 -16.51 -16.05
N GLU A 98 -0.65 -15.84 -17.16
CA GLU A 98 0.39 -15.18 -17.95
C GLU A 98 1.03 -14.03 -17.17
N HIS A 99 2.37 -13.91 -17.25
CA HIS A 99 3.16 -12.91 -16.54
C HIS A 99 2.65 -11.48 -16.77
N ASP A 100 2.43 -11.12 -18.03
CA ASP A 100 1.99 -9.77 -18.40
C ASP A 100 0.60 -9.44 -17.81
N THR A 101 -0.28 -10.42 -17.73
CA THR A 101 -1.61 -10.27 -17.14
C THR A 101 -1.51 -10.06 -15.63
N ILE A 102 -0.66 -10.82 -14.94
CA ILE A 102 -0.43 -10.69 -13.50
C ILE A 102 0.14 -9.32 -13.18
N MET A 103 1.19 -8.90 -13.91
CA MET A 103 1.82 -7.58 -13.72
C MET A 103 0.86 -6.45 -14.05
N HIS A 104 0.06 -6.55 -15.11
CA HIS A 104 -0.98 -5.58 -15.40
C HIS A 104 -1.92 -5.35 -14.20
N HIS A 105 -2.34 -6.41 -13.53
CA HIS A 105 -3.21 -6.28 -12.37
C HIS A 105 -2.50 -5.65 -11.17
N TYR A 106 -1.22 -5.96 -10.91
CA TYR A 106 -0.45 -5.26 -9.87
C TYR A 106 -0.28 -3.77 -10.19
N ASP A 107 0.07 -3.43 -11.42
CA ASP A 107 0.23 -2.04 -11.86
C ASP A 107 -1.07 -1.24 -11.70
N GLN A 108 -2.21 -1.84 -12.07
CA GLN A 108 -3.52 -1.21 -11.86
C GLN A 108 -3.83 -1.04 -10.37
N ALA A 109 -3.53 -2.03 -9.53
CA ALA A 109 -3.74 -1.91 -8.09
C ALA A 109 -2.91 -0.78 -7.49
N ILE A 110 -1.63 -0.67 -7.86
CA ILE A 110 -0.71 0.38 -7.40
C ILE A 110 -1.19 1.76 -7.88
N ALA A 111 -1.49 1.91 -9.17
CA ALA A 111 -1.88 3.19 -9.75
C ALA A 111 -3.19 3.71 -9.15
N LEU A 112 -4.20 2.85 -9.03
CA LEU A 112 -5.52 3.22 -8.48
C LEU A 112 -5.47 3.48 -6.97
N ALA A 113 -4.65 2.74 -6.21
CA ALA A 113 -4.44 3.00 -4.79
C ALA A 113 -3.76 4.36 -4.57
N ARG A 114 -2.77 4.70 -5.41
CA ARG A 114 -2.09 6.00 -5.41
C ARG A 114 -3.06 7.14 -5.73
N GLU A 115 -3.84 7.01 -6.82
CA GLU A 115 -4.81 8.01 -7.23
C GLU A 115 -5.87 8.28 -6.16
N SER A 116 -6.24 7.24 -5.42
CA SER A 116 -7.25 7.31 -4.35
C SER A 116 -6.67 7.55 -2.95
N GLU A 117 -5.36 7.81 -2.84
CA GLU A 117 -4.64 8.11 -1.59
C GLU A 117 -4.63 6.97 -0.54
N PHE A 118 -4.80 5.72 -0.97
CA PHE A 118 -4.68 4.54 -0.10
C PHE A 118 -3.23 4.08 0.03
N ILE A 119 -2.39 4.90 0.67
CA ILE A 119 -0.93 4.70 0.77
C ILE A 119 -0.51 3.32 1.29
N HIS A 120 -1.24 2.77 2.25
CA HIS A 120 -0.92 1.45 2.82
C HIS A 120 -1.28 0.29 1.88
N GLU A 121 -2.29 0.45 1.03
CA GLU A 121 -2.69 -0.54 0.02
C GLU A 121 -1.81 -0.43 -1.23
N GLU A 122 -1.37 0.78 -1.58
CA GLU A 122 -0.31 0.99 -2.59
C GLU A 122 0.99 0.29 -2.16
N ALA A 123 1.43 0.49 -0.90
CA ALA A 123 2.61 -0.19 -0.36
C ALA A 123 2.49 -1.72 -0.38
N LEU A 124 1.31 -2.25 -0.03
CA LEU A 124 1.06 -3.69 -0.07
C LEU A 124 1.09 -4.24 -1.50
N ALA A 125 0.52 -3.52 -2.46
CA ALA A 125 0.53 -3.95 -3.86
C ALA A 125 1.95 -3.97 -4.43
N ASP A 126 2.78 -2.95 -4.14
CA ASP A 126 4.20 -2.94 -4.49
C ASP A 126 4.97 -4.11 -3.85
N GLU A 127 4.72 -4.41 -2.58
CA GLU A 127 5.36 -5.53 -1.87
C GLU A 127 5.02 -6.89 -2.50
N LEU A 128 3.75 -7.12 -2.83
CA LEU A 128 3.30 -8.37 -3.44
C LEU A 128 3.84 -8.51 -4.87
N ALA A 129 3.87 -7.43 -5.65
CA ALA A 129 4.51 -7.39 -6.97
C ALA A 129 6.00 -7.73 -6.88
N ALA A 130 6.72 -7.15 -5.91
CA ALA A 130 8.13 -7.46 -5.67
C ALA A 130 8.32 -8.95 -5.34
N SER A 131 7.51 -9.49 -4.44
CA SER A 131 7.56 -10.91 -4.08
C SER A 131 7.32 -11.84 -5.29
N TYR A 132 6.35 -11.50 -6.13
CA TYR A 132 6.09 -12.22 -7.37
C TYR A 132 7.29 -12.18 -8.32
N LEU A 133 7.85 -10.99 -8.57
CA LEU A 133 8.99 -10.79 -9.48
C LEU A 133 10.26 -11.51 -8.98
N LEU A 134 10.51 -11.53 -7.68
CA LEU A 134 11.61 -12.31 -7.10
C LEU A 134 11.47 -13.81 -7.39
N ASN A 135 10.27 -14.34 -7.29
CA ASN A 135 9.99 -15.74 -7.61
C ASN A 135 10.17 -16.04 -9.12
N GLN A 136 10.09 -15.02 -9.98
CA GLN A 136 10.37 -15.13 -11.42
C GLN A 136 11.86 -14.86 -11.76
N GLY A 137 12.70 -14.52 -10.76
CA GLY A 137 14.11 -14.19 -10.96
C GLY A 137 14.37 -12.80 -11.53
N ASN A 138 13.36 -11.92 -11.55
CA ASN A 138 13.48 -10.54 -12.02
C ASN A 138 13.84 -9.60 -10.84
N ASN A 139 15.10 -9.68 -10.40
CA ASN A 139 15.55 -9.01 -9.20
C ASN A 139 15.56 -7.48 -9.33
N ASP A 140 15.94 -6.93 -10.48
CA ASP A 140 16.07 -5.47 -10.66
C ASP A 140 14.72 -4.76 -10.54
N VAL A 141 13.70 -5.29 -11.20
CA VAL A 141 12.34 -4.72 -11.13
C VAL A 141 11.72 -4.97 -9.76
N ALA A 142 11.95 -6.15 -9.17
CA ALA A 142 11.51 -6.47 -7.82
C ALA A 142 12.09 -5.50 -6.78
N GLN A 143 13.38 -5.14 -6.91
CA GLN A 143 14.03 -4.17 -6.04
C GLN A 143 13.36 -2.79 -6.12
N ALA A 144 13.01 -2.32 -7.33
CA ALA A 144 12.33 -1.05 -7.50
C ALA A 144 10.96 -1.02 -6.77
N HIS A 145 10.15 -2.08 -6.93
CA HIS A 145 8.88 -2.23 -6.21
C HIS A 145 9.08 -2.31 -4.70
N LEU A 146 10.11 -3.04 -4.24
CA LEU A 146 10.40 -3.16 -2.81
C LEU A 146 10.81 -1.82 -2.17
N CYS A 147 11.65 -1.04 -2.84
CA CYS A 147 12.02 0.29 -2.40
C CYS A 147 10.79 1.21 -2.33
N SER A 148 9.93 1.18 -3.36
CA SER A 148 8.66 1.90 -3.40
C SER A 148 7.74 1.52 -2.22
N ALA A 149 7.60 0.22 -1.94
CA ALA A 149 6.81 -0.26 -0.79
C ALA A 149 7.34 0.26 0.55
N ILE A 150 8.67 0.20 0.74
CA ILE A 150 9.33 0.68 1.96
C ILE A 150 9.08 2.18 2.16
N GLU A 151 9.26 3.02 1.13
CA GLU A 151 9.01 4.45 1.21
C GLU A 151 7.56 4.76 1.62
N LYS A 152 6.60 4.04 1.05
CA LYS A 152 5.18 4.22 1.37
C LYS A 152 4.82 3.74 2.77
N TYR A 153 5.38 2.60 3.21
CA TYR A 153 5.22 2.16 4.59
C TYR A 153 5.86 3.11 5.60
N GLU A 154 7.01 3.74 5.25
CA GLU A 154 7.61 4.80 6.07
C GLU A 154 6.70 6.01 6.17
N ALA A 155 6.16 6.50 5.05
CA ALA A 155 5.22 7.62 5.00
C ALA A 155 3.92 7.33 5.76
N TRP A 156 3.44 6.09 5.71
CA TRP A 156 2.28 5.65 6.50
C TRP A 156 2.58 5.51 8.01
N GLY A 157 3.87 5.47 8.39
CA GLY A 157 4.30 5.33 9.79
C GLY A 157 4.45 3.88 10.27
N ALA A 158 4.45 2.89 9.38
CA ALA A 158 4.54 1.46 9.70
C ALA A 158 5.99 1.01 9.98
N LYS A 159 6.68 1.65 10.93
CA LYS A 159 8.12 1.45 11.24
C LYS A 159 8.53 -0.02 11.42
N ARG A 160 7.68 -0.85 12.05
CA ARG A 160 7.97 -2.28 12.26
C ARG A 160 7.94 -3.05 10.94
N LYS A 161 7.01 -2.74 10.04
CA LYS A 161 6.94 -3.37 8.71
C LYS A 161 8.15 -2.99 7.87
N VAL A 162 8.55 -1.73 7.90
CA VAL A 162 9.78 -1.26 7.24
C VAL A 162 11.02 -2.01 7.74
N ALA A 163 11.18 -2.13 9.06
CA ALA A 163 12.28 -2.89 9.64
C ALA A 163 12.26 -4.37 9.22
N HIS A 164 11.09 -4.98 9.17
CA HIS A 164 10.89 -6.35 8.70
C HIS A 164 11.33 -6.52 7.24
N LEU A 165 10.87 -5.65 6.33
CA LEU A 165 11.25 -5.70 4.91
C LEU A 165 12.76 -5.47 4.70
N LYS A 166 13.33 -4.45 5.36
CA LYS A 166 14.77 -4.17 5.30
C LYS A 166 15.63 -5.34 5.81
N SER A 167 15.17 -6.04 6.84
CA SER A 167 15.87 -7.23 7.35
C SER A 167 15.75 -8.42 6.40
N ARG A 168 14.56 -8.67 5.88
CA ARG A 168 14.25 -9.81 5.00
C ARG A 168 14.96 -9.72 3.65
N TYR A 169 15.01 -8.53 3.08
CA TYR A 169 15.54 -8.27 1.74
C TYR A 169 16.85 -7.46 1.78
N SER A 170 17.64 -7.63 2.87
CA SER A 170 18.87 -6.86 3.08
C SER A 170 19.86 -6.97 1.93
N GLU A 171 20.04 -8.15 1.35
CA GLU A 171 20.95 -8.38 0.23
C GLU A 171 20.49 -7.61 -1.02
N LEU A 172 19.20 -7.70 -1.35
CA LEU A 172 18.64 -7.02 -2.52
C LEU A 172 18.67 -5.49 -2.41
N ILE A 173 18.49 -4.97 -1.19
CA ILE A 173 18.49 -3.52 -0.94
C ILE A 173 19.91 -2.97 -0.88
N SER A 174 20.90 -3.77 -0.44
CA SER A 174 22.29 -3.33 -0.27
C SER A 174 23.04 -3.18 -1.60
N ASP A 175 22.67 -3.90 -2.65
CA ASP A 175 23.37 -3.85 -3.95
C ASP A 175 23.30 -2.48 -4.65
N ASN A 176 22.40 -1.59 -4.25
CA ASN A 176 22.31 -0.23 -4.79
C ASN A 176 23.32 0.77 -4.21
N HIS A 177 24.19 0.37 -3.29
CA HIS A 177 25.22 1.28 -2.76
C HIS A 177 26.56 1.23 -3.50
N THR A 178 26.70 0.47 -4.62
CA THR A 178 28.01 0.28 -5.28
C THR A 178 28.14 0.93 -6.65
N GLU A 179 27.15 1.65 -7.18
CA GLU A 179 27.35 2.54 -8.34
C GLU A 179 26.60 3.88 -8.18
N VAL A 180 26.94 4.64 -7.15
CA VAL A 180 26.82 6.09 -7.27
C VAL A 180 28.03 6.54 -8.08
N VAL A 181 27.88 6.61 -9.40
CA VAL A 181 28.64 7.57 -10.21
C VAL A 181 28.43 8.91 -9.49
N GLU A 182 29.50 9.41 -8.88
CA GLU A 182 29.54 10.75 -8.33
C GLU A 182 29.24 11.75 -9.45
N SER A 183 27.97 12.00 -9.71
CA SER A 183 27.56 13.31 -10.17
C SER A 183 27.89 14.26 -9.02
N PRO A 184 28.45 15.42 -9.25
CA PRO A 184 28.76 16.36 -8.18
C PRO A 184 27.43 16.78 -7.55
N SER A 185 26.93 15.95 -6.63
CA SER A 185 25.86 16.33 -5.74
C SER A 185 26.41 17.48 -4.92
N VAL A 186 25.80 18.64 -5.13
CA VAL A 186 25.89 19.73 -4.17
C VAL A 186 25.57 19.08 -2.82
N ASN A 187 26.60 18.77 -2.04
CA ASN A 187 26.48 18.41 -0.64
C ASN A 187 25.90 19.66 0.05
N LEU A 188 24.57 19.79 -0.01
CA LEU A 188 23.88 20.70 0.86
C LEU A 188 24.00 20.07 2.24
N ASP A 189 25.06 20.46 2.93
CA ASP A 189 25.30 20.08 4.32
C ASP A 189 24.02 20.36 5.11
N LEU A 190 23.57 19.38 5.87
CA LEU A 190 22.38 19.51 6.73
C LEU A 190 22.46 20.78 7.59
N ALA A 191 23.68 21.17 7.99
CA ALA A 191 23.97 22.42 8.65
C ALA A 191 23.62 23.64 7.78
N THR A 192 23.82 23.57 6.47
CA THR A 192 23.47 24.65 5.52
C THR A 192 21.96 24.76 5.33
N ILE A 193 21.25 23.62 5.30
CA ILE A 193 19.78 23.59 5.22
C ILE A 193 19.16 24.11 6.52
N LEU A 194 19.67 23.68 7.67
CA LEU A 194 19.23 24.18 8.98
C LEU A 194 19.49 25.69 9.13
N LYS A 195 20.67 26.17 8.70
CA LYS A 195 21.01 27.59 8.73
C LYS A 195 20.16 28.43 7.79
N ALA A 196 19.84 27.90 6.61
CA ALA A 196 18.90 28.54 5.68
C ALA A 196 17.48 28.58 6.26
N SER A 197 17.01 27.50 6.88
CA SER A 197 15.71 27.43 7.57
C SER A 197 15.64 28.40 8.75
N GLU A 198 16.71 28.49 9.54
CA GLU A 198 16.82 29.42 10.68
C GLU A 198 16.85 30.89 10.21
N THR A 199 17.55 31.18 9.10
CA THR A 199 17.60 32.49 8.47
C THR A 199 16.25 32.90 7.90
N ILE A 200 15.55 32.00 7.24
CA ILE A 200 14.18 32.24 6.74
C ILE A 200 13.21 32.48 7.91
N SER A 201 13.30 31.66 8.96
CA SER A 201 12.45 31.80 10.15
C SER A 201 12.74 33.09 10.94
N SER A 202 13.99 33.57 10.96
CA SER A 202 14.36 34.81 11.63
C SER A 202 14.07 36.06 10.82
N THR A 203 13.85 35.93 9.49
CA THR A 203 13.50 37.06 8.60
C THR A 203 11.97 37.19 8.43
N LEU A 204 11.19 36.25 8.92
CA LEU A 204 9.74 36.37 9.05
C LEU A 204 9.41 37.27 10.26
N GLU A 205 9.43 38.58 10.03
CA GLU A 205 8.92 39.52 11.03
C GLU A 205 7.45 39.19 11.32
N LEU A 206 7.15 38.92 12.58
CA LEU A 206 5.82 38.49 13.04
C LEU A 206 4.76 39.57 12.78
N GLU A 207 5.16 40.85 12.81
CA GLU A 207 4.28 41.98 12.61
C GLU A 207 3.65 42.05 11.22
N PRO A 208 4.35 41.88 10.06
CA PRO A 208 3.72 41.85 8.75
C PRO A 208 2.78 40.66 8.56
N LEU A 209 3.08 39.52 9.15
CA LEU A 209 2.23 38.32 9.09
C LEU A 209 0.93 38.50 9.89
N LEU A 210 1.00 39.11 11.06
CA LEU A 210 -0.18 39.48 11.87
C LEU A 210 -1.05 40.52 11.16
N GLU A 211 -0.45 41.48 10.49
CA GLU A 211 -1.18 42.50 9.74
C GLU A 211 -1.94 41.90 8.53
N ILE A 212 -1.33 40.97 7.81
CA ILE A 212 -1.98 40.22 6.70
C ILE A 212 -3.10 39.34 7.23
N LEU A 213 -2.88 38.60 8.32
CA LEU A 213 -3.89 37.76 8.95
C LEU A 213 -5.07 38.55 9.47
N LEU A 214 -4.83 39.69 10.12
CA LEU A 214 -5.87 40.58 10.61
C LEU A 214 -6.68 41.17 9.43
N ARG A 215 -6.03 41.56 8.34
CA ARG A 215 -6.71 42.05 7.14
C ARG A 215 -7.63 40.99 6.53
N ILE A 216 -7.14 39.75 6.38
CA ILE A 216 -7.93 38.64 5.83
C ILE A 216 -9.11 38.32 6.77
N LEU A 217 -8.91 38.35 8.09
CA LEU A 217 -9.98 38.15 9.06
C LEU A 217 -11.04 39.26 8.99
N MET A 218 -10.61 40.53 8.87
CA MET A 218 -11.52 41.67 8.75
C MET A 218 -12.33 41.63 7.43
N GLU A 219 -11.68 41.27 6.31
CA GLU A 219 -12.37 41.12 5.01
C GLU A 219 -13.40 39.97 5.05
N ASN A 220 -13.07 38.85 5.67
CA ASN A 220 -13.99 37.70 5.79
C ASN A 220 -15.09 37.93 6.85
N ALA A 221 -14.86 38.74 7.87
CA ALA A 221 -15.83 39.03 8.92
C ALA A 221 -16.80 40.17 8.52
N GLY A 222 -16.63 40.80 7.36
CA GLY A 222 -17.49 41.88 6.90
C GLY A 222 -17.41 43.15 7.78
N ALA A 223 -16.39 43.29 8.58
CA ALA A 223 -16.16 44.46 9.43
C ALA A 223 -15.58 45.58 8.56
N GLN A 224 -16.41 46.53 8.16
CA GLN A 224 -15.95 47.79 7.58
C GLN A 224 -15.38 48.64 8.72
N THR A 225 -14.14 49.09 8.56
CA THR A 225 -13.55 50.13 9.41
C THR A 225 -14.33 51.40 9.24
N ALA A 226 -14.90 51.92 10.32
CA ALA A 226 -15.42 53.29 10.39
C ALA A 226 -14.23 54.27 10.46
#